data_404e6c5431f4b90dae0aca0bad4a5947
#
_entry.id   404e6c5431f4b90dae0aca0bad4a5947
#
_cell.length_a   1.000
_cell.length_b   1.000
_cell.length_c   1.000
_cell.angle_alpha   90.00
_cell.angle_beta   90.00
_cell.angle_gamma   90.00
#
_symmetry.space_group_name_H-M   'P 1'
#
loop_
_entity.id
_entity.type
_entity.pdbx_description
1 polymer ?
#
loop_
_entity_poly.entity_id
_entity_poly.type
_entity_poly.pdbx_seq_one_letter_code
_entity_poly.pdbx_strand_id
1 'polypeptide(L)'
;MAGNSFGQVFRITTFGESHGVALGAIIDGCPPGLSLSEADIQKDLNRRKPGQSKYTTQRREPDRVQILSGVFEGKTTGTPIGLKIDNEDQRSKDYSEIKDVFRPAHADFTYEKKYGIRDYRGGGRSSARETAMRVACGAVAKKYLGERLGIQVYGFLSQIGDIQPKYVDSTAINENPFFCADPSAVESIAELIDSLRREGDSIGAEVTLMATGMPIGLGEPVFDKLDSDLASALMSINAVKGVGIGDGFSVVNQRGSEHRDEMTKDGFLSNHAGGTLGGISSGQDLLVKMALKPTSSIVTPGRSIDKLGDEIEVVTKGRHDPCVGIRATPIGEAMVAMVLMDHYLRYRGQIDHVNLGELQVTESTD
;
A
#
# COMPACT_ATOMS: atom_id res chain seq x y z
N MET A 1 -13.71 17.95 0.76
CA MET A 1 -12.25 18.14 0.83
C MET A 1 -11.62 17.45 -0.39
N ALA A 2 -10.50 17.98 -0.90
CA ALA A 2 -9.78 17.32 -1.98
C ALA A 2 -9.11 16.03 -1.46
N GLY A 3 -9.13 14.93 -2.24
CA GLY A 3 -8.65 13.59 -1.85
C GLY A 3 -7.13 13.42 -1.91
N ASN A 4 -6.34 14.39 -1.39
CA ASN A 4 -4.88 14.32 -1.36
C ASN A 4 -4.30 14.25 0.06
N SER A 5 -5.16 14.25 1.07
CA SER A 5 -4.78 14.07 2.48
C SER A 5 -5.44 12.82 3.05
N PHE A 6 -4.74 12.13 3.93
CA PHE A 6 -5.15 10.91 4.59
C PHE A 6 -4.74 10.94 6.06
N GLY A 7 -5.53 10.31 6.94
CA GLY A 7 -5.35 10.30 8.39
C GLY A 7 -5.97 11.53 9.10
N GLN A 8 -6.13 11.43 10.39
CA GLN A 8 -6.71 12.48 11.23
C GLN A 8 -5.66 13.15 12.12
N VAL A 9 -4.92 12.38 12.92
CA VAL A 9 -3.86 12.83 13.81
C VAL A 9 -2.49 12.58 13.17
N PHE A 10 -2.21 11.34 12.72
CA PHE A 10 -1.09 11.08 11.82
C PHE A 10 -1.55 11.36 10.39
N ARG A 11 -1.43 12.60 10.00
CA ARG A 11 -1.99 13.08 8.75
C ARG A 11 -0.92 13.28 7.69
N ILE A 12 -1.17 12.72 6.52
CA ILE A 12 -0.31 12.96 5.36
C ILE A 12 -1.03 13.78 4.29
N THR A 13 -0.29 14.58 3.56
CA THR A 13 -0.75 15.23 2.32
C THR A 13 0.29 14.99 1.24
N THR A 14 -0.12 14.37 0.12
CA THR A 14 0.78 14.08 -1.01
C THR A 14 0.50 14.97 -2.21
N PHE A 15 1.54 15.33 -2.96
CA PHE A 15 1.45 16.14 -4.17
C PHE A 15 2.49 15.73 -5.20
N GLY A 16 2.39 16.30 -6.40
CA GLY A 16 3.26 15.99 -7.54
C GLY A 16 2.68 14.92 -8.47
N GLU A 17 3.04 15.00 -9.74
CA GLU A 17 2.58 14.14 -10.83
C GLU A 17 3.68 13.22 -11.32
N SER A 18 3.28 12.15 -12.01
CA SER A 18 4.22 11.10 -12.49
C SER A 18 5.28 11.60 -13.47
N HIS A 19 5.00 12.68 -14.18
CA HIS A 19 5.89 13.35 -15.15
C HIS A 19 6.13 14.82 -14.80
N GLY A 20 5.80 15.24 -13.56
CA GLY A 20 6.23 16.50 -12.97
C GLY A 20 7.70 16.45 -12.53
N VAL A 21 8.19 17.55 -12.00
CA VAL A 21 9.60 17.68 -11.57
C VAL A 21 9.93 16.79 -10.36
N ALA A 22 8.97 16.62 -9.45
CA ALA A 22 9.14 15.86 -8.22
C ALA A 22 7.79 15.39 -7.67
N LEU A 23 7.85 14.45 -6.73
CA LEU A 23 6.78 14.10 -5.81
C LEU A 23 7.12 14.66 -4.43
N GLY A 24 6.11 15.00 -3.65
CA GLY A 24 6.30 15.43 -2.28
C GLY A 24 5.20 14.96 -1.35
N ALA A 25 5.51 14.95 -0.06
CA ALA A 25 4.55 14.72 1.00
C ALA A 25 4.87 15.58 2.23
N ILE A 26 3.83 15.88 2.97
CA ILE A 26 3.92 16.44 4.32
C ILE A 26 3.30 15.41 5.26
N ILE A 27 4.04 15.04 6.31
CA ILE A 27 3.52 14.26 7.45
C ILE A 27 3.33 15.23 8.60
N ASP A 28 2.12 15.32 9.10
CA ASP A 28 1.79 16.07 10.32
C ASP A 28 1.37 15.10 11.42
N GLY A 29 1.62 15.45 12.69
CA GLY A 29 1.27 14.64 13.86
C GLY A 29 2.25 13.52 14.20
N CYS A 30 3.42 13.42 13.55
CA CYS A 30 4.45 12.49 14.00
C CYS A 30 5.01 12.95 15.36
N PRO A 31 4.99 12.10 16.41
CA PRO A 31 5.52 12.49 17.71
C PRO A 31 7.01 12.84 17.68
N PRO A 32 7.50 13.72 18.57
CA PRO A 32 8.92 14.05 18.66
C PRO A 32 9.75 12.90 19.23
N GLY A 33 11.06 12.95 18.95
CA GLY A 33 12.05 12.05 19.57
C GLY A 33 12.21 10.67 18.87
N LEU A 34 11.54 10.42 17.73
CA LEU A 34 11.84 9.27 16.89
C LEU A 34 13.17 9.52 16.16
N SER A 35 14.12 8.60 16.26
CA SER A 35 15.33 8.63 15.43
C SER A 35 14.93 8.42 13.97
N LEU A 36 15.22 9.38 13.08
CA LEU A 36 14.79 9.32 11.69
C LEU A 36 15.86 9.92 10.75
N SER A 37 16.16 9.16 9.71
CA SER A 37 17.03 9.54 8.61
C SER A 37 16.42 9.12 7.27
N GLU A 38 16.94 9.68 6.17
CA GLU A 38 16.56 9.23 4.82
C GLU A 38 16.82 7.73 4.62
N ALA A 39 17.86 7.18 5.23
CA ALA A 39 18.20 5.77 5.12
C ALA A 39 17.10 4.85 5.72
N ASP A 40 16.43 5.29 6.76
CA ASP A 40 15.31 4.55 7.36
C ASP A 40 14.14 4.44 6.38
N ILE A 41 13.79 5.53 5.71
CA ILE A 41 12.70 5.60 4.73
C ILE A 41 13.09 4.87 3.44
N GLN A 42 14.36 4.98 3.02
CA GLN A 42 14.86 4.44 1.77
C GLN A 42 14.76 2.92 1.70
N LYS A 43 14.81 2.21 2.83
CA LYS A 43 14.65 0.75 2.90
C LYS A 43 13.31 0.32 2.29
N ASP A 44 12.21 0.94 2.71
CA ASP A 44 10.88 0.63 2.18
C ASP A 44 10.70 1.12 0.72
N LEU A 45 11.23 2.29 0.40
CA LEU A 45 11.24 2.79 -0.98
C LEU A 45 12.01 1.88 -1.94
N ASN A 46 13.13 1.29 -1.52
CA ASN A 46 13.89 0.33 -2.31
C ASN A 46 13.08 -0.93 -2.63
N ARG A 47 12.20 -1.36 -1.74
CA ARG A 47 11.29 -2.49 -1.98
C ARG A 47 10.17 -2.15 -2.96
N ARG A 48 9.76 -0.87 -3.05
CA ARG A 48 8.67 -0.39 -3.91
C ARG A 48 9.15 0.10 -5.28
N LYS A 49 10.34 0.69 -5.41
CA LYS A 49 10.79 1.39 -6.61
C LYS A 49 10.67 0.54 -7.88
N PRO A 50 10.51 1.14 -9.08
CA PRO A 50 10.50 0.41 -10.33
C PRO A 50 11.91 -0.13 -10.66
N GLY A 51 11.97 -1.21 -11.45
CA GLY A 51 13.24 -1.78 -11.91
C GLY A 51 14.01 -2.59 -10.87
N GLN A 52 13.34 -3.11 -9.84
CA GLN A 52 13.96 -3.95 -8.81
C GLN A 52 14.43 -5.30 -9.34
N SER A 53 13.71 -5.86 -10.29
CA SER A 53 13.98 -7.15 -10.88
C SER A 53 13.63 -7.17 -12.36
N LYS A 54 14.04 -8.24 -13.06
CA LYS A 54 13.62 -8.47 -14.45
C LYS A 54 12.10 -8.70 -14.58
N TYR A 55 11.39 -8.96 -13.50
CA TYR A 55 9.95 -9.28 -13.48
C TYR A 55 9.05 -8.07 -13.28
N THR A 56 9.61 -6.90 -12.99
CA THR A 56 8.89 -5.63 -12.85
C THR A 56 9.15 -4.70 -14.03
N THR A 57 8.52 -3.53 -14.04
CA THR A 57 8.71 -2.53 -15.10
C THR A 57 10.17 -2.18 -15.33
N GLN A 58 10.54 -1.89 -16.58
CA GLN A 58 11.88 -1.47 -16.97
C GLN A 58 12.17 0.03 -16.69
N ARG A 59 11.20 0.80 -16.21
CA ARG A 59 11.44 2.16 -15.73
C ARG A 59 12.44 2.11 -14.59
N ARG A 60 13.37 3.06 -14.53
CA ARG A 60 14.39 3.14 -13.49
C ARG A 60 14.26 4.46 -12.75
N GLU A 61 13.84 4.39 -11.51
CA GLU A 61 13.80 5.54 -10.61
C GLU A 61 14.54 5.15 -9.32
N PRO A 62 15.50 5.92 -8.86
CA PRO A 62 16.21 5.62 -7.62
C PRO A 62 15.32 5.83 -6.39
N ASP A 63 14.25 6.63 -6.54
CA ASP A 63 13.33 7.05 -5.49
C ASP A 63 14.08 7.58 -4.25
N ARG A 64 15.12 8.39 -4.46
CA ARG A 64 15.89 8.98 -3.38
C ARG A 64 15.04 10.00 -2.64
N VAL A 65 14.75 9.70 -1.39
CA VAL A 65 14.00 10.61 -0.54
C VAL A 65 14.92 11.65 0.08
N GLN A 66 14.40 12.87 0.22
CA GLN A 66 15.00 13.98 0.96
C GLN A 66 14.05 14.39 2.07
N ILE A 67 14.58 14.55 3.29
CA ILE A 67 13.86 15.13 4.43
C ILE A 67 14.15 16.64 4.41
N LEU A 68 13.10 17.44 4.24
CA LEU A 68 13.21 18.91 4.11
C LEU A 68 12.97 19.64 5.43
N SER A 69 12.25 19.03 6.37
CA SER A 69 11.87 19.62 7.66
C SER A 69 11.42 18.56 8.65
N GLY A 70 11.18 18.96 9.91
CA GLY A 70 10.62 18.11 10.95
C GLY A 70 11.61 17.14 11.61
N VAL A 71 12.89 17.23 11.28
CA VAL A 71 13.98 16.45 11.89
C VAL A 71 15.12 17.39 12.28
N PHE A 72 15.61 17.27 13.49
CA PHE A 72 16.76 17.99 14.01
C PHE A 72 17.68 17.02 14.76
N GLU A 73 18.98 17.05 14.49
CA GLU A 73 19.97 16.11 15.06
C GLU A 73 19.55 14.63 14.97
N GLY A 74 18.96 14.26 13.83
CA GLY A 74 18.52 12.88 13.58
C GLY A 74 17.27 12.44 14.33
N LYS A 75 16.51 13.36 14.96
CA LYS A 75 15.27 13.06 15.68
C LYS A 75 14.12 13.91 15.17
N THR A 76 12.92 13.33 15.12
CA THR A 76 11.70 14.08 14.82
C THR A 76 11.45 15.15 15.86
N THR A 77 10.93 16.30 15.43
CA THR A 77 10.72 17.48 16.29
C THR A 77 9.26 17.64 16.77
N GLY A 78 8.33 16.82 16.22
CA GLY A 78 6.89 17.02 16.43
C GLY A 78 6.25 18.06 15.50
N THR A 79 7.05 18.71 14.66
CA THR A 79 6.59 19.63 13.61
C THR A 79 6.47 18.91 12.27
N PRO A 80 5.81 19.48 11.23
CA PRO A 80 5.61 18.77 9.97
C PRO A 80 6.89 18.30 9.30
N ILE A 81 6.91 17.00 8.94
CA ILE A 81 8.01 16.40 8.18
C ILE A 81 7.72 16.57 6.69
N GLY A 82 8.52 17.37 6.01
CA GLY A 82 8.47 17.54 4.57
C GLY A 82 9.35 16.52 3.88
N LEU A 83 8.80 15.77 2.92
CA LEU A 83 9.49 14.77 2.13
C LEU A 83 9.44 15.13 0.64
N LYS A 84 10.52 14.86 -0.09
CA LYS A 84 10.63 15.08 -1.53
C LYS A 84 11.34 13.90 -2.21
N ILE A 85 10.87 13.55 -3.43
CA ILE A 85 11.52 12.60 -4.35
C ILE A 85 11.52 13.22 -5.74
N ASP A 86 12.68 13.40 -6.35
CA ASP A 86 12.79 13.89 -7.73
C ASP A 86 12.41 12.83 -8.75
N ASN A 87 11.82 13.23 -9.87
CA ASN A 87 11.54 12.34 -11.00
C ASN A 87 12.73 12.42 -11.99
N GLU A 88 13.43 11.30 -12.19
CA GLU A 88 14.65 11.25 -13.02
C GLU A 88 14.40 10.61 -14.40
N ASP A 89 13.62 9.53 -14.51
CA ASP A 89 13.36 8.79 -15.76
C ASP A 89 11.95 9.06 -16.33
N GLN A 90 11.60 10.33 -16.46
CA GLN A 90 10.37 10.74 -17.13
C GLN A 90 10.59 10.89 -18.66
N ARG A 91 9.74 10.21 -19.45
CA ARG A 91 9.80 10.25 -20.92
C ARG A 91 8.49 10.81 -21.49
N SER A 92 8.32 12.12 -21.44
CA SER A 92 7.11 12.79 -21.88
C SER A 92 6.78 12.56 -23.37
N LYS A 93 7.78 12.27 -24.20
CA LYS A 93 7.62 12.00 -25.65
C LYS A 93 6.82 10.71 -25.92
N ASP A 94 6.84 9.75 -25.02
CA ASP A 94 6.12 8.47 -25.18
C ASP A 94 4.59 8.62 -25.14
N TYR A 95 4.09 9.81 -24.79
CA TYR A 95 2.65 10.09 -24.60
C TYR A 95 2.05 11.04 -25.63
N SER A 96 2.80 11.51 -26.62
CA SER A 96 2.30 12.43 -27.63
C SER A 96 1.18 11.83 -28.48
N GLU A 97 1.27 10.53 -28.82
CA GLU A 97 0.30 9.80 -29.64
C GLU A 97 -1.05 9.59 -28.92
N ILE A 98 -1.08 9.67 -27.58
CA ILE A 98 -2.30 9.44 -26.80
C ILE A 98 -2.90 10.71 -26.21
N LYS A 99 -2.46 11.89 -26.67
CA LYS A 99 -2.93 13.20 -26.20
C LYS A 99 -4.45 13.37 -26.33
N ASP A 100 -4.99 12.94 -27.46
CA ASP A 100 -6.38 13.15 -27.80
C ASP A 100 -7.25 11.87 -27.74
N VAL A 101 -6.68 10.77 -27.20
CA VAL A 101 -7.36 9.50 -27.06
C VAL A 101 -7.49 9.07 -25.60
N PHE A 102 -8.46 8.21 -25.31
CA PHE A 102 -8.66 7.65 -23.97
C PHE A 102 -8.21 6.19 -23.95
N ARG A 103 -7.21 5.86 -23.14
CA ARG A 103 -6.75 4.49 -22.99
C ARG A 103 -7.80 3.65 -22.25
N PRO A 104 -8.13 2.44 -22.71
CA PRO A 104 -9.06 1.56 -22.03
C PRO A 104 -8.66 1.31 -20.56
N ALA A 105 -9.62 1.37 -19.65
CA ALA A 105 -9.47 1.15 -18.20
C ALA A 105 -8.42 2.03 -17.48
N HIS A 106 -7.95 3.11 -18.12
CA HIS A 106 -7.16 4.18 -17.49
C HIS A 106 -8.05 5.35 -17.04
N ALA A 107 -7.50 6.23 -16.22
CA ALA A 107 -8.22 7.40 -15.70
C ALA A 107 -8.37 8.55 -16.73
N ASP A 108 -7.90 8.39 -17.97
CA ASP A 108 -7.85 9.45 -18.96
C ASP A 108 -9.23 10.10 -19.19
N PHE A 109 -10.24 9.27 -19.44
CA PHE A 109 -11.61 9.72 -19.67
C PHE A 109 -12.20 10.41 -18.43
N THR A 110 -12.10 9.78 -17.27
CA THR A 110 -12.67 10.30 -16.04
C THR A 110 -11.99 11.58 -15.58
N TYR A 111 -10.68 11.73 -15.80
CA TYR A 111 -9.93 12.95 -15.53
C TYR A 111 -10.39 14.10 -16.42
N GLU A 112 -10.44 13.87 -17.73
CA GLU A 112 -10.89 14.87 -18.70
C GLU A 112 -12.32 15.34 -18.38
N LYS A 113 -13.25 14.39 -18.12
CA LYS A 113 -14.64 14.74 -17.84
C LYS A 113 -14.85 15.41 -16.49
N LYS A 114 -14.01 15.08 -15.48
CA LYS A 114 -14.14 15.68 -14.15
C LYS A 114 -13.52 17.07 -14.05
N TYR A 115 -12.32 17.25 -14.61
CA TYR A 115 -11.55 18.46 -14.43
C TYR A 115 -11.54 19.40 -15.63
N GLY A 116 -12.02 18.94 -16.80
CA GLY A 116 -12.01 19.71 -18.07
C GLY A 116 -10.62 19.90 -18.68
N ILE A 117 -9.57 19.42 -17.99
CA ILE A 117 -8.18 19.45 -18.43
C ILE A 117 -7.44 18.22 -17.92
N ARG A 118 -6.57 17.69 -18.76
CA ARG A 118 -5.71 16.56 -18.42
C ARG A 118 -4.28 16.80 -18.88
N ASP A 119 -3.30 16.62 -18.00
CA ASP A 119 -1.92 16.44 -18.43
C ASP A 119 -1.79 15.03 -19.03
N TYR A 120 -1.66 14.97 -20.34
CA TYR A 120 -1.56 13.71 -21.09
C TYR A 120 -0.20 13.01 -20.91
N ARG A 121 0.80 13.68 -20.33
CA ARG A 121 2.15 13.11 -20.09
C ARG A 121 2.12 12.10 -18.94
N GLY A 122 1.51 10.94 -19.16
CA GLY A 122 1.33 9.88 -18.19
C GLY A 122 -0.02 9.92 -17.47
N GLY A 123 -0.08 9.33 -16.27
CA GLY A 123 -1.31 9.24 -15.48
C GLY A 123 -1.51 10.38 -14.47
N GLY A 124 -0.60 11.38 -14.42
CA GLY A 124 -0.67 12.46 -13.43
C GLY A 124 -0.73 11.93 -12.00
N ARG A 125 -1.68 12.45 -11.19
CA ARG A 125 -1.95 11.98 -9.82
C ARG A 125 -2.56 10.58 -9.76
N SER A 126 -3.22 10.09 -10.83
CA SER A 126 -3.77 8.73 -10.88
C SER A 126 -2.72 7.66 -11.18
N SER A 127 -1.49 8.04 -11.45
CA SER A 127 -0.39 7.11 -11.67
C SER A 127 0.06 6.44 -10.37
N ALA A 128 0.41 5.14 -10.44
CA ALA A 128 1.03 4.43 -9.31
C ALA A 128 2.36 5.05 -8.83
N ARG A 129 2.93 6.01 -9.57
CA ARG A 129 4.12 6.76 -9.18
C ARG A 129 3.93 7.51 -7.84
N GLU A 130 2.74 8.06 -7.60
CA GLU A 130 2.43 8.80 -6.36
C GLU A 130 2.58 7.92 -5.11
N THR A 131 2.41 6.60 -5.22
CA THR A 131 2.55 5.67 -4.10
C THR A 131 3.96 5.63 -3.50
N ALA A 132 4.97 6.19 -4.19
CA ALA A 132 6.29 6.40 -3.59
C ALA A 132 6.20 7.27 -2.33
N MET A 133 5.36 8.30 -2.36
CA MET A 133 5.18 9.16 -1.18
C MET A 133 4.38 8.47 -0.08
N ARG A 134 3.42 7.59 -0.43
CA ARG A 134 2.72 6.76 0.58
C ARG A 134 3.71 5.84 1.30
N VAL A 135 4.59 5.18 0.56
CA VAL A 135 5.62 4.31 1.14
C VAL A 135 6.61 5.11 1.99
N ALA A 136 7.02 6.30 1.55
CA ALA A 136 7.88 7.16 2.33
C ALA A 136 7.23 7.58 3.67
N CYS A 137 5.96 7.98 3.64
CA CYS A 137 5.21 8.32 4.86
C CYS A 137 4.96 7.09 5.74
N GLY A 138 4.59 5.96 5.13
CA GLY A 138 4.36 4.70 5.83
C GLY A 138 5.62 4.14 6.50
N ALA A 139 6.80 4.37 5.93
CA ALA A 139 8.07 3.97 6.54
C ALA A 139 8.31 4.69 7.88
N VAL A 140 7.93 5.97 8.00
CA VAL A 140 7.98 6.71 9.27
C VAL A 140 7.02 6.09 10.29
N ALA A 141 5.79 5.77 9.87
CA ALA A 141 4.81 5.10 10.73
C ALA A 141 5.29 3.70 11.16
N LYS A 142 5.77 2.87 10.23
CA LYS A 142 6.33 1.53 10.53
C LYS A 142 7.46 1.60 11.55
N LYS A 143 8.38 2.54 11.37
CA LYS A 143 9.50 2.73 12.30
C LYS A 143 9.00 3.09 13.70
N TYR A 144 8.07 4.03 13.81
CA TYR A 144 7.51 4.41 15.10
C TYR A 144 6.79 3.23 15.78
N LEU A 145 5.92 2.55 15.05
CA LEU A 145 5.15 1.41 15.55
C LEU A 145 6.08 0.26 16.01
N GLY A 146 7.13 -0.04 15.23
CA GLY A 146 8.09 -1.07 15.57
C GLY A 146 8.93 -0.73 16.80
N GLU A 147 9.50 0.49 16.86
CA GLU A 147 10.41 0.88 17.94
C GLU A 147 9.68 1.18 19.26
N ARG A 148 8.44 1.68 19.20
CA ARG A 148 7.70 2.12 20.40
C ARG A 148 6.68 1.11 20.91
N LEU A 149 6.16 0.26 20.03
CA LEU A 149 5.07 -0.66 20.37
C LEU A 149 5.37 -2.12 20.04
N GLY A 150 6.48 -2.41 19.38
CA GLY A 150 6.81 -3.77 18.92
C GLY A 150 5.96 -4.27 17.77
N ILE A 151 5.09 -3.43 17.18
CA ILE A 151 4.22 -3.81 16.07
C ILE A 151 5.06 -4.00 14.81
N GLN A 152 4.96 -5.16 14.17
CA GLN A 152 5.61 -5.46 12.91
C GLN A 152 4.57 -5.54 11.80
N VAL A 153 4.73 -4.72 10.74
CA VAL A 153 3.85 -4.73 9.55
C VAL A 153 4.60 -5.28 8.36
N TYR A 154 4.08 -6.33 7.75
CA TYR A 154 4.63 -6.94 6.54
C TYR A 154 3.53 -7.46 5.63
N GLY A 155 3.87 -7.69 4.36
CA GLY A 155 2.95 -8.21 3.37
C GLY A 155 3.63 -9.19 2.44
N PHE A 156 2.83 -10.03 1.80
CA PHE A 156 3.29 -11.01 0.83
C PHE A 156 2.26 -11.27 -0.27
N LEU A 157 2.75 -11.71 -1.41
CA LEU A 157 1.93 -12.14 -2.53
C LEU A 157 1.28 -13.49 -2.16
N SER A 158 -0.05 -13.49 -1.95
CA SER A 158 -0.81 -14.67 -1.57
C SER A 158 -1.51 -15.36 -2.75
N GLN A 159 -1.70 -14.65 -3.88
CA GLN A 159 -2.17 -15.26 -5.13
C GLN A 159 -1.71 -14.43 -6.33
N ILE A 160 -1.40 -15.10 -7.43
CA ILE A 160 -1.17 -14.51 -8.75
C ILE A 160 -1.78 -15.40 -9.83
N GLY A 161 -2.82 -14.88 -10.52
CA GLY A 161 -3.65 -15.73 -11.38
C GLY A 161 -4.17 -16.94 -10.61
N ASP A 162 -3.90 -18.14 -11.13
CA ASP A 162 -4.33 -19.40 -10.50
C ASP A 162 -3.30 -19.98 -9.50
N ILE A 163 -2.12 -19.37 -9.39
CA ILE A 163 -1.09 -19.80 -8.44
C ILE A 163 -1.41 -19.21 -7.06
N GLN A 164 -1.57 -20.10 -6.08
CA GLN A 164 -1.83 -19.75 -4.67
C GLN A 164 -0.70 -20.26 -3.78
N PRO A 165 0.36 -19.46 -3.57
CA PRO A 165 1.45 -19.82 -2.65
C PRO A 165 0.94 -20.03 -1.22
N LYS A 166 1.54 -20.97 -0.51
CA LYS A 166 1.26 -21.16 0.90
C LYS A 166 2.06 -20.15 1.73
N TYR A 167 1.53 -19.75 2.88
CA TYR A 167 2.36 -19.04 3.85
C TYR A 167 3.23 -20.06 4.60
N VAL A 168 4.52 -20.07 4.32
CA VAL A 168 5.48 -21.00 4.92
C VAL A 168 6.35 -20.28 5.94
N ASP A 169 6.96 -19.15 5.53
CA ASP A 169 7.89 -18.40 6.37
C ASP A 169 7.94 -16.92 5.96
N SER A 170 7.84 -16.03 6.94
CA SER A 170 7.97 -14.59 6.74
C SER A 170 9.37 -14.15 6.30
N THR A 171 10.42 -14.89 6.64
CA THR A 171 11.80 -14.58 6.24
C THR A 171 11.98 -14.71 4.73
N ALA A 172 11.29 -15.66 4.09
CA ALA A 172 11.34 -15.88 2.65
C ALA A 172 10.80 -14.71 1.82
N ILE A 173 9.94 -13.87 2.39
CA ILE A 173 9.25 -12.77 1.68
C ILE A 173 10.24 -11.84 0.98
N ASN A 174 11.35 -11.50 1.62
CA ASN A 174 12.34 -10.55 1.09
C ASN A 174 13.51 -11.24 0.36
N GLU A 175 13.53 -12.57 0.29
CA GLU A 175 14.59 -13.34 -0.36
C GLU A 175 14.34 -13.62 -1.84
N ASN A 176 13.16 -13.26 -2.33
CA ASN A 176 12.77 -13.43 -3.74
C ASN A 176 12.13 -12.16 -4.32
N PRO A 177 12.10 -12.01 -5.65
CA PRO A 177 11.64 -10.78 -6.29
C PRO A 177 10.11 -10.59 -6.30
N PHE A 178 9.34 -11.52 -5.74
CA PHE A 178 7.88 -11.53 -5.78
C PHE A 178 7.24 -11.23 -4.44
N PHE A 179 8.02 -11.06 -3.36
CA PHE A 179 7.50 -11.03 -2.00
C PHE A 179 6.65 -12.26 -1.67
N CYS A 180 7.06 -13.42 -2.15
CA CYS A 180 6.39 -14.69 -1.94
C CYS A 180 6.90 -15.34 -0.65
N ALA A 181 5.97 -15.76 0.23
CA ALA A 181 6.31 -16.45 1.48
C ALA A 181 6.47 -17.97 1.29
N ASP A 182 6.35 -18.47 0.06
CA ASP A 182 6.52 -19.88 -0.32
C ASP A 182 7.66 -20.02 -1.33
N PRO A 183 8.85 -20.46 -0.88
CA PRO A 183 9.99 -20.65 -1.80
C PRO A 183 9.70 -21.63 -2.95
N SER A 184 8.81 -22.62 -2.73
CA SER A 184 8.47 -23.62 -3.74
C SER A 184 7.63 -23.07 -4.91
N ALA A 185 6.93 -21.96 -4.71
CA ALA A 185 6.10 -21.33 -5.73
C ALA A 185 6.87 -20.31 -6.60
N VAL A 186 8.09 -19.92 -6.21
CA VAL A 186 8.85 -18.84 -6.86
C VAL A 186 9.12 -19.12 -8.34
N GLU A 187 9.47 -20.36 -8.70
CA GLU A 187 9.75 -20.76 -10.08
C GLU A 187 8.48 -20.65 -10.95
N SER A 188 7.37 -21.21 -10.50
CA SER A 188 6.09 -21.14 -11.22
C SER A 188 5.60 -19.71 -11.43
N ILE A 189 5.80 -18.84 -10.45
CA ILE A 189 5.49 -17.39 -10.57
C ILE A 189 6.39 -16.75 -11.63
N ALA A 190 7.67 -17.09 -11.65
CA ALA A 190 8.63 -16.56 -12.63
C ALA A 190 8.24 -16.98 -14.06
N GLU A 191 7.89 -18.24 -14.27
CA GLU A 191 7.43 -18.76 -15.57
C GLU A 191 6.16 -18.07 -16.05
N LEU A 192 5.17 -17.89 -15.18
CA LEU A 192 3.94 -17.16 -15.49
C LEU A 192 4.24 -15.71 -15.93
N ILE A 193 5.07 -14.98 -15.20
CA ILE A 193 5.43 -13.60 -15.55
C ILE A 193 6.20 -13.53 -16.88
N ASP A 194 7.10 -14.48 -17.14
CA ASP A 194 7.85 -14.53 -18.40
C ASP A 194 6.94 -14.92 -19.58
N SER A 195 5.88 -15.74 -19.40
CA SER A 195 4.84 -16.02 -20.39
C SER A 195 4.04 -14.76 -20.73
N LEU A 196 3.48 -14.10 -19.72
CA LEU A 196 2.71 -12.87 -19.88
C LEU A 196 3.49 -11.77 -20.62
N ARG A 197 4.80 -11.67 -20.38
CA ARG A 197 5.66 -10.74 -21.12
C ARG A 197 5.78 -11.07 -22.58
N ARG A 198 5.90 -12.36 -22.94
CA ARG A 198 5.96 -12.79 -24.35
C ARG A 198 4.62 -12.55 -25.05
N GLU A 199 3.53 -12.75 -24.34
CA GLU A 199 2.16 -12.53 -24.83
C GLU A 199 1.78 -11.05 -24.89
N GLY A 200 2.51 -10.19 -24.16
CA GLY A 200 2.20 -8.77 -24.04
C GLY A 200 0.95 -8.48 -23.21
N ASP A 201 0.65 -9.36 -22.25
CA ASP A 201 -0.53 -9.30 -21.39
C ASP A 201 -0.16 -9.10 -19.90
N SER A 202 -1.13 -9.14 -19.01
CA SER A 202 -0.98 -8.91 -17.58
C SER A 202 -1.95 -9.78 -16.78
N ILE A 203 -1.67 -9.92 -15.48
CA ILE A 203 -2.47 -10.73 -14.56
C ILE A 203 -2.76 -9.99 -13.26
N GLY A 204 -3.88 -10.35 -12.62
CA GLY A 204 -4.24 -9.90 -11.29
C GLY A 204 -3.51 -10.64 -10.18
N ALA A 205 -3.62 -10.11 -8.95
CA ALA A 205 -3.00 -10.71 -7.78
C ALA A 205 -3.81 -10.43 -6.51
N GLU A 206 -3.59 -11.26 -5.51
CA GLU A 206 -3.95 -10.98 -4.12
C GLU A 206 -2.68 -10.77 -3.31
N VAL A 207 -2.70 -9.78 -2.44
CA VAL A 207 -1.67 -9.50 -1.45
C VAL A 207 -2.27 -9.62 -0.07
N THR A 208 -1.64 -10.40 0.79
CA THR A 208 -1.97 -10.49 2.21
C THR A 208 -1.04 -9.57 3.00
N LEU A 209 -1.63 -8.81 3.91
CA LEU A 209 -0.96 -7.87 4.81
C LEU A 209 -1.20 -8.31 6.24
N MET A 210 -0.15 -8.33 7.03
CA MET A 210 -0.20 -8.72 8.43
C MET A 210 0.41 -7.64 9.32
N ALA A 211 -0.16 -7.47 10.51
CA ALA A 211 0.48 -6.74 11.58
C ALA A 211 0.47 -7.61 12.84
N THR A 212 1.67 -7.89 13.37
CA THR A 212 1.86 -8.69 14.59
C THR A 212 2.25 -7.80 15.76
N GLY A 213 2.10 -8.29 16.98
CA GLY A 213 2.34 -7.49 18.18
C GLY A 213 1.28 -6.40 18.40
N MET A 214 0.07 -6.64 17.92
CA MET A 214 -1.02 -5.68 17.99
C MET A 214 -1.51 -5.47 19.44
N PRO A 215 -1.67 -4.21 19.88
CA PRO A 215 -2.35 -3.94 21.14
C PRO A 215 -3.87 -4.13 21.01
N ILE A 216 -4.54 -4.34 22.12
CA ILE A 216 -6.00 -4.25 22.21
C ILE A 216 -6.39 -2.77 22.22
N GLY A 217 -7.48 -2.39 21.54
CA GLY A 217 -8.11 -1.10 21.75
C GLY A 217 -7.95 -0.07 20.62
N LEU A 218 -7.27 -0.40 19.52
CA LEU A 218 -7.18 0.50 18.35
C LEU A 218 -8.45 0.39 17.51
N GLY A 219 -9.10 1.51 17.23
CA GLY A 219 -10.33 1.60 16.46
C GLY A 219 -11.53 2.05 17.28
N GLU A 220 -12.65 2.24 16.62
CA GLU A 220 -13.89 2.77 17.21
C GLU A 220 -15.07 1.79 16.96
N PRO A 221 -16.13 1.82 17.80
CA PRO A 221 -17.19 0.82 17.70
C PRO A 221 -18.24 1.12 16.62
N VAL A 222 -18.33 2.34 16.10
CA VAL A 222 -19.39 2.72 15.13
C VAL A 222 -18.79 3.26 13.83
N PHE A 223 -18.37 4.50 13.82
CA PHE A 223 -17.60 5.11 12.73
C PHE A 223 -16.11 5.01 13.07
N ASP A 224 -15.26 5.13 12.04
CA ASP A 224 -13.80 4.99 12.21
C ASP A 224 -13.41 3.63 12.83
N LYS A 225 -14.14 2.57 12.50
CA LYS A 225 -13.72 1.21 12.82
C LYS A 225 -12.36 0.92 12.20
N LEU A 226 -11.51 0.20 12.89
CA LEU A 226 -10.18 -0.14 12.38
C LEU A 226 -10.25 -0.90 11.05
N ASP A 227 -11.14 -1.88 10.94
CA ASP A 227 -11.35 -2.65 9.70
C ASP A 227 -11.89 -1.78 8.55
N SER A 228 -12.78 -0.83 8.85
CA SER A 228 -13.31 0.13 7.87
C SER A 228 -12.23 1.05 7.33
N ASP A 229 -11.40 1.62 8.21
CA ASP A 229 -10.33 2.53 7.81
C ASP A 229 -9.22 1.81 7.05
N LEU A 230 -8.90 0.56 7.44
CA LEU A 230 -8.00 -0.32 6.68
C LEU A 230 -8.54 -0.59 5.27
N ALA A 231 -9.83 -0.95 5.17
CA ALA A 231 -10.46 -1.19 3.86
C ALA A 231 -10.45 0.07 2.99
N SER A 232 -10.78 1.23 3.55
CA SER A 232 -10.75 2.52 2.85
C SER A 232 -9.34 2.89 2.38
N ALA A 233 -8.34 2.73 3.25
CA ALA A 233 -6.95 3.00 2.94
C ALA A 233 -6.44 2.13 1.78
N LEU A 234 -6.67 0.82 1.84
CA LEU A 234 -6.23 -0.12 0.83
C LEU A 234 -6.99 0.02 -0.49
N MET A 235 -8.31 0.29 -0.46
CA MET A 235 -9.10 0.59 -1.66
C MET A 235 -8.63 1.86 -2.37
N SER A 236 -7.93 2.75 -1.70
CA SER A 236 -7.34 3.95 -2.31
C SER A 236 -6.08 3.66 -3.15
N ILE A 237 -5.51 2.46 -3.04
CA ILE A 237 -4.34 2.04 -3.84
C ILE A 237 -4.78 1.76 -5.28
N ASN A 238 -3.98 2.21 -6.24
CA ASN A 238 -4.23 1.97 -7.66
C ASN A 238 -4.40 0.46 -7.94
N ALA A 239 -5.36 0.11 -8.78
CA ALA A 239 -5.71 -1.24 -9.19
C ALA A 239 -6.39 -2.12 -8.13
N VAL A 240 -6.46 -1.76 -6.87
CA VAL A 240 -7.21 -2.51 -5.85
C VAL A 240 -8.71 -2.48 -6.19
N LYS A 241 -9.37 -3.65 -6.09
CA LYS A 241 -10.78 -3.89 -6.41
C LYS A 241 -11.56 -4.58 -5.31
N GLY A 242 -10.87 -5.11 -4.32
CA GLY A 242 -11.48 -5.75 -3.16
C GLY A 242 -10.53 -5.73 -1.98
N VAL A 243 -11.10 -5.66 -0.77
CA VAL A 243 -10.40 -5.80 0.50
C VAL A 243 -11.19 -6.76 1.36
N GLY A 244 -10.50 -7.70 2.00
CA GLY A 244 -11.05 -8.65 2.95
C GLY A 244 -10.32 -8.55 4.28
N ILE A 245 -11.06 -8.60 5.38
CA ILE A 245 -10.51 -8.64 6.73
C ILE A 245 -10.69 -10.07 7.27
N GLY A 246 -9.65 -10.65 7.86
CA GLY A 246 -9.68 -12.04 8.31
C GLY A 246 -9.99 -13.01 7.17
N ASP A 247 -11.02 -13.82 7.34
CA ASP A 247 -11.48 -14.76 6.32
C ASP A 247 -12.10 -14.08 5.08
N GLY A 248 -12.31 -12.75 5.15
CA GLY A 248 -12.79 -11.96 4.02
C GLY A 248 -14.11 -12.46 3.44
N PHE A 249 -14.19 -12.65 2.10
CA PHE A 249 -15.42 -13.07 1.45
C PHE A 249 -15.81 -14.55 1.70
N SER A 250 -14.90 -15.38 2.22
CA SER A 250 -15.22 -16.78 2.53
C SER A 250 -16.17 -16.94 3.71
N VAL A 251 -16.37 -15.90 4.51
CA VAL A 251 -17.33 -15.89 5.64
C VAL A 251 -18.76 -16.24 5.24
N VAL A 252 -19.15 -15.99 3.97
CA VAL A 252 -20.49 -16.29 3.48
C VAL A 252 -20.79 -17.80 3.45
N ASN A 253 -19.77 -18.64 3.47
CA ASN A 253 -19.89 -20.09 3.49
C ASN A 253 -19.81 -20.68 4.90
N GLN A 254 -19.52 -19.87 5.91
CA GLN A 254 -19.31 -20.32 7.29
C GLN A 254 -20.60 -20.21 8.11
N ARG A 255 -20.76 -21.13 9.04
CA ARG A 255 -21.79 -21.02 10.09
C ARG A 255 -21.25 -20.18 11.26
N GLY A 256 -22.13 -19.57 12.03
CA GLY A 256 -21.75 -18.79 13.19
C GLY A 256 -20.93 -19.59 14.22
N SER A 257 -21.20 -20.89 14.36
CA SER A 257 -20.42 -21.80 15.20
C SER A 257 -18.99 -22.08 14.68
N GLU A 258 -18.76 -21.90 13.39
CA GLU A 258 -17.45 -22.09 12.74
C GLU A 258 -16.63 -20.79 12.74
N HIS A 259 -17.30 -19.67 12.52
CA HIS A 259 -16.65 -18.36 12.39
C HIS A 259 -16.28 -17.71 13.73
N ARG A 260 -16.98 -18.02 14.82
CA ARG A 260 -16.73 -17.38 16.12
C ARG A 260 -15.34 -17.69 16.62
N ASP A 261 -14.59 -16.64 16.98
CA ASP A 261 -13.29 -16.77 17.61
C ASP A 261 -13.48 -17.02 19.11
N GLU A 262 -13.46 -18.29 19.52
CA GLU A 262 -13.63 -18.69 20.93
C GLU A 262 -12.40 -18.31 21.75
N MET A 263 -12.63 -17.98 23.02
CA MET A 263 -11.60 -17.57 23.97
C MET A 263 -11.44 -18.57 25.11
N THR A 264 -10.20 -18.74 25.52
CA THR A 264 -9.82 -19.41 26.76
C THR A 264 -9.03 -18.45 27.65
N LYS A 265 -8.65 -18.88 28.83
CA LYS A 265 -7.73 -18.12 29.68
C LYS A 265 -6.35 -17.88 29.04
N ASP A 266 -5.98 -18.68 28.06
CA ASP A 266 -4.68 -18.62 27.37
C ASP A 266 -4.77 -17.83 26.04
N GLY A 267 -5.92 -17.23 25.73
CA GLY A 267 -6.17 -16.40 24.52
C GLY A 267 -7.22 -16.97 23.57
N PHE A 268 -7.25 -16.46 22.36
CA PHE A 268 -8.16 -16.87 21.31
C PHE A 268 -7.74 -18.20 20.68
N LEU A 269 -8.72 -19.03 20.30
CA LEU A 269 -8.49 -20.33 19.64
C LEU A 269 -8.40 -20.22 18.12
N SER A 270 -8.91 -19.14 17.54
CA SER A 270 -8.91 -18.84 16.09
C SER A 270 -8.84 -17.34 15.86
N ASN A 271 -8.67 -16.93 14.61
CA ASN A 271 -8.61 -15.51 14.20
C ASN A 271 -9.37 -15.30 12.88
N HIS A 272 -10.60 -15.78 12.79
CA HIS A 272 -11.46 -15.63 11.61
C HIS A 272 -11.82 -14.16 11.34
N ALA A 273 -11.99 -13.39 12.42
CA ALA A 273 -12.27 -11.96 12.35
C ALA A 273 -11.04 -11.10 11.93
N GLY A 274 -9.85 -11.70 11.88
CA GLY A 274 -8.65 -11.02 11.39
C GLY A 274 -8.10 -9.94 12.31
N GLY A 275 -8.22 -10.12 13.63
CA GLY A 275 -7.62 -9.24 14.64
C GLY A 275 -8.50 -8.06 15.05
N THR A 276 -9.76 -8.00 14.61
CA THR A 276 -10.69 -6.93 14.99
C THR A 276 -12.02 -7.49 15.47
N LEU A 277 -12.54 -6.98 16.58
CA LEU A 277 -13.87 -7.32 17.10
C LEU A 277 -14.64 -6.01 17.37
N GLY A 278 -15.81 -5.87 16.77
CA GLY A 278 -16.63 -4.67 16.92
C GLY A 278 -15.97 -3.39 16.36
N GLY A 279 -14.99 -3.53 15.45
CA GLY A 279 -14.24 -2.41 14.87
C GLY A 279 -12.97 -2.01 15.67
N ILE A 280 -12.63 -2.78 16.71
CA ILE A 280 -11.53 -2.50 17.64
C ILE A 280 -10.55 -3.66 17.58
N SER A 281 -9.24 -3.38 17.65
CA SER A 281 -8.22 -4.45 17.67
C SER A 281 -8.34 -5.34 18.89
N SER A 282 -8.27 -6.66 18.67
CA SER A 282 -8.46 -7.69 19.71
C SER A 282 -7.17 -8.09 20.43
N GLY A 283 -6.02 -7.61 19.98
CA GLY A 283 -4.69 -8.07 20.42
C GLY A 283 -4.17 -9.27 19.63
N GLN A 284 -4.99 -9.87 18.76
CA GLN A 284 -4.53 -10.86 17.80
C GLN A 284 -3.85 -10.20 16.60
N ASP A 285 -3.11 -10.99 15.83
CA ASP A 285 -2.51 -10.51 14.59
C ASP A 285 -3.59 -9.98 13.65
N LEU A 286 -3.34 -8.80 13.10
CA LEU A 286 -4.19 -8.23 12.08
C LEU A 286 -3.94 -8.93 10.75
N LEU A 287 -5.02 -9.37 10.09
CA LEU A 287 -4.98 -10.04 8.79
C LEU A 287 -5.88 -9.31 7.79
N VAL A 288 -5.29 -8.77 6.73
CA VAL A 288 -6.00 -8.05 5.68
C VAL A 288 -5.54 -8.51 4.31
N LYS A 289 -6.47 -8.70 3.39
CA LYS A 289 -6.19 -9.10 2.00
C LYS A 289 -6.66 -8.01 1.05
N MET A 290 -5.91 -7.79 -0.04
CA MET A 290 -6.33 -6.90 -1.12
C MET A 290 -6.18 -7.57 -2.47
N ALA A 291 -7.26 -7.52 -3.28
CA ALA A 291 -7.28 -8.02 -4.64
C ALA A 291 -6.99 -6.89 -5.64
N LEU A 292 -6.05 -7.11 -6.52
CA LEU A 292 -5.61 -6.15 -7.54
C LEU A 292 -5.99 -6.66 -8.93
N LYS A 293 -6.62 -5.80 -9.73
CA LYS A 293 -6.90 -6.10 -11.12
C LYS A 293 -5.61 -6.12 -11.96
N PRO A 294 -5.60 -6.83 -13.10
CA PRO A 294 -4.52 -6.72 -14.09
C PRO A 294 -4.30 -5.27 -14.52
N THR A 295 -3.07 -4.90 -14.90
CA THR A 295 -2.84 -3.61 -15.54
C THR A 295 -3.50 -3.59 -16.92
N SER A 296 -4.12 -2.47 -17.25
CA SER A 296 -4.71 -2.26 -18.58
C SER A 296 -3.71 -1.72 -19.62
N SER A 297 -2.48 -1.46 -19.20
CA SER A 297 -1.40 -1.03 -20.10
C SER A 297 -0.73 -2.26 -20.71
N ILE A 298 -1.38 -2.84 -21.71
CA ILE A 298 -0.91 -4.00 -22.49
C ILE A 298 -0.74 -3.63 -23.95
N VAL A 299 0.02 -4.43 -24.69
CA VAL A 299 0.29 -4.17 -26.11
C VAL A 299 -0.79 -4.74 -27.03
N THR A 300 -1.75 -5.51 -26.49
CA THR A 300 -2.90 -5.98 -27.24
C THR A 300 -3.81 -4.80 -27.60
N PRO A 301 -4.19 -4.62 -28.87
CA PRO A 301 -5.10 -3.56 -29.29
C PRO A 301 -6.44 -3.62 -28.57
N GLY A 302 -6.96 -2.47 -28.16
CA GLY A 302 -8.25 -2.34 -27.49
C GLY A 302 -9.12 -1.24 -28.10
N ARG A 303 -10.44 -1.42 -28.08
CA ARG A 303 -11.40 -0.41 -28.54
C ARG A 303 -11.48 0.74 -27.54
N SER A 304 -11.58 1.96 -28.05
CA SER A 304 -11.76 3.18 -27.26
C SER A 304 -12.42 4.28 -28.11
N ILE A 305 -12.44 5.48 -27.54
CA ILE A 305 -12.87 6.69 -28.24
C ILE A 305 -11.79 7.78 -28.10
N ASP A 306 -11.78 8.70 -29.03
CA ASP A 306 -11.00 9.93 -28.92
C ASP A 306 -11.78 11.05 -28.18
N LYS A 307 -11.22 12.25 -28.11
CA LYS A 307 -11.84 13.41 -27.47
C LYS A 307 -13.08 13.92 -28.22
N LEU A 308 -13.22 13.64 -29.51
CA LEU A 308 -14.37 14.01 -30.34
C LEU A 308 -15.51 13.01 -30.19
N GLY A 309 -15.23 11.80 -29.67
CA GLY A 309 -16.17 10.72 -29.49
C GLY A 309 -16.13 9.70 -30.65
N ASP A 310 -15.16 9.79 -31.53
CA ASP A 310 -14.99 8.85 -32.63
C ASP A 310 -14.40 7.53 -32.10
N GLU A 311 -14.95 6.40 -32.57
CA GLU A 311 -14.45 5.05 -32.22
C GLU A 311 -13.07 4.81 -32.84
N ILE A 312 -12.15 4.36 -32.04
CA ILE A 312 -10.76 4.11 -32.42
C ILE A 312 -10.23 2.81 -31.82
N GLU A 313 -9.14 2.32 -32.37
CA GLU A 313 -8.34 1.27 -31.77
C GLU A 313 -7.09 1.88 -31.12
N VAL A 314 -6.79 1.49 -29.88
CA VAL A 314 -5.66 2.01 -29.11
C VAL A 314 -4.75 0.87 -28.68
N VAL A 315 -3.47 1.02 -28.94
CA VAL A 315 -2.41 0.19 -28.38
C VAL A 315 -1.63 0.98 -27.34
N THR A 316 -1.58 0.50 -26.11
CA THR A 316 -0.83 1.17 -25.05
C THR A 316 0.63 0.73 -25.08
N LYS A 317 1.46 1.51 -25.77
CA LYS A 317 2.92 1.32 -25.72
C LYS A 317 3.46 1.83 -24.37
N GLY A 318 4.41 1.12 -23.75
CA GLY A 318 5.04 1.58 -22.53
C GLY A 318 5.72 0.47 -21.74
N ARG A 319 6.35 0.88 -20.63
CA ARG A 319 7.08 0.00 -19.70
C ARG A 319 6.18 -0.28 -18.50
N HIS A 320 5.40 -1.37 -18.55
CA HIS A 320 4.41 -1.70 -17.53
C HIS A 320 4.79 -2.96 -16.76
N ASP A 321 4.25 -3.10 -15.55
CA ASP A 321 4.39 -4.29 -14.74
C ASP A 321 3.42 -5.38 -15.28
N PRO A 322 3.85 -6.61 -15.59
CA PRO A 322 2.93 -7.69 -15.94
C PRO A 322 1.98 -8.06 -14.78
N CYS A 323 2.43 -7.85 -13.55
CA CYS A 323 1.61 -7.98 -12.34
C CYS A 323 1.91 -6.83 -11.38
N VAL A 324 0.91 -6.00 -11.12
CA VAL A 324 1.05 -4.86 -10.19
C VAL A 324 1.08 -5.27 -8.73
N GLY A 325 0.63 -6.49 -8.39
CA GLY A 325 0.58 -7.01 -7.01
C GLY A 325 1.95 -7.05 -6.35
N ILE A 326 2.99 -7.40 -7.10
CA ILE A 326 4.37 -7.46 -6.58
C ILE A 326 4.76 -6.12 -5.94
N ARG A 327 4.60 -5.02 -6.66
CA ARG A 327 4.94 -3.68 -6.16
C ARG A 327 3.90 -3.09 -5.21
N ALA A 328 2.67 -3.61 -5.22
CA ALA A 328 1.62 -3.20 -4.30
C ALA A 328 1.85 -3.72 -2.87
N THR A 329 2.65 -4.77 -2.69
CA THR A 329 2.96 -5.33 -1.37
C THR A 329 3.53 -4.28 -0.41
N PRO A 330 4.66 -3.61 -0.67
CA PRO A 330 5.16 -2.56 0.22
C PRO A 330 4.26 -1.32 0.30
N ILE A 331 3.40 -1.08 -0.70
CA ILE A 331 2.42 0.01 -0.64
C ILE A 331 1.32 -0.33 0.36
N GLY A 332 0.82 -1.56 0.34
CA GLY A 332 -0.16 -2.05 1.31
C GLY A 332 0.36 -2.00 2.74
N GLU A 333 1.60 -2.46 2.96
CA GLU A 333 2.27 -2.36 4.27
C GLU A 333 2.29 -0.91 4.77
N ALA A 334 2.66 0.02 3.92
CA ALA A 334 2.72 1.44 4.26
C ALA A 334 1.34 2.00 4.64
N MET A 335 0.28 1.64 3.91
CA MET A 335 -1.07 2.07 4.21
C MET A 335 -1.58 1.50 5.53
N VAL A 336 -1.36 0.20 5.79
CA VAL A 336 -1.69 -0.42 7.08
C VAL A 336 -0.96 0.28 8.22
N ALA A 337 0.33 0.52 8.09
CA ALA A 337 1.11 1.20 9.12
C ALA A 337 0.59 2.63 9.41
N MET A 338 0.21 3.39 8.38
CA MET A 338 -0.35 4.72 8.57
C MET A 338 -1.70 4.70 9.27
N VAL A 339 -2.58 3.74 8.95
CA VAL A 339 -3.85 3.55 9.67
C VAL A 339 -3.59 3.22 11.13
N LEU A 340 -2.73 2.24 11.41
CA LEU A 340 -2.41 1.84 12.78
C LEU A 340 -1.78 3.00 13.57
N MET A 341 -0.91 3.79 12.96
CA MET A 341 -0.30 4.94 13.60
C MET A 341 -1.33 6.02 13.94
N ASP A 342 -2.27 6.31 13.02
CA ASP A 342 -3.34 7.28 13.25
C ASP A 342 -4.25 6.84 14.40
N HIS A 343 -4.71 5.59 14.38
CA HIS A 343 -5.54 5.02 15.46
C HIS A 343 -4.80 4.98 16.79
N TYR A 344 -3.51 4.67 16.81
CA TYR A 344 -2.72 4.69 18.03
C TYR A 344 -2.61 6.10 18.64
N LEU A 345 -2.39 7.12 17.83
CA LEU A 345 -2.33 8.50 18.33
C LEU A 345 -3.68 9.00 18.81
N ARG A 346 -4.76 8.61 18.15
CA ARG A 346 -6.14 8.89 18.60
C ARG A 346 -6.42 8.21 19.94
N TYR A 347 -6.11 6.93 20.03
CA TYR A 347 -6.24 6.14 21.26
C TYR A 347 -5.54 6.81 22.43
N ARG A 348 -4.30 7.28 22.28
CA ARG A 348 -3.56 8.01 23.31
C ARG A 348 -4.25 9.29 23.77
N GLY A 349 -5.05 9.91 22.93
CA GLY A 349 -5.83 11.11 23.24
C GLY A 349 -7.17 10.83 23.92
N GLN A 350 -7.68 9.61 23.80
CA GLN A 350 -9.02 9.22 24.28
C GLN A 350 -8.98 8.50 25.63
N ILE A 351 -7.91 7.73 25.90
CA ILE A 351 -7.82 6.89 27.09
C ILE A 351 -7.03 7.61 28.17
N ASP A 352 -7.69 7.88 29.30
CA ASP A 352 -7.04 8.30 30.52
C ASP A 352 -6.41 7.08 31.21
N HIS A 353 -5.64 7.24 32.27
CA HIS A 353 -4.83 6.25 32.99
C HIS A 353 -5.57 5.00 33.51
N VAL A 354 -6.64 4.57 32.87
CA VAL A 354 -7.39 3.37 33.22
C VAL A 354 -6.70 2.14 32.61
N ASN A 355 -6.10 1.32 33.48
CA ASN A 355 -5.70 -0.07 33.30
C ASN A 355 -5.90 -0.62 31.88
N LEU A 356 -5.01 -0.24 30.99
CA LEU A 356 -4.73 -0.98 29.78
C LEU A 356 -4.08 -2.27 30.27
N GLY A 357 -4.80 -3.38 30.22
CA GLY A 357 -4.21 -4.64 30.50
C GLY A 357 -2.90 -4.72 29.71
N GLU A 358 -1.80 -4.58 30.42
CA GLU A 358 -0.42 -4.60 29.99
C GLU A 358 -0.18 -4.42 28.50
N LEU A 359 -0.33 -3.19 27.99
CA LEU A 359 0.49 -2.75 26.87
C LEU A 359 1.93 -2.91 27.37
N GLN A 360 2.62 -3.94 26.97
CA GLN A 360 4.04 -4.09 27.22
C GLN A 360 4.76 -2.96 26.45
N VAL A 361 4.76 -1.79 27.04
CA VAL A 361 5.73 -0.76 26.70
C VAL A 361 7.04 -1.30 27.26
N THR A 362 7.85 -1.88 26.41
CA THR A 362 9.25 -2.08 26.75
C THR A 362 9.84 -0.68 26.90
N GLU A 363 9.89 -0.19 28.14
CA GLU A 363 10.73 0.94 28.48
C GLU A 363 12.15 0.54 28.11
N SER A 364 12.69 1.11 27.04
CA SER A 364 14.12 1.10 26.83
C SER A 364 14.71 1.97 27.94
N THR A 365 15.14 1.32 29.00
CA THR A 365 16.10 1.92 29.93
C THR A 365 17.37 2.20 29.16
N ASP A 366 17.74 3.49 29.12
CA ASP A 366 18.97 4.21 28.73
C ASP A 366 18.96 4.90 27.38
#